data_dae1e69dfe8104b752ecd81009658a7f
#
_entry.id   dae1e69dfe8104b752ecd81009658a7f
#
_cell.length_a   1.000
_cell.length_b   1.000
_cell.length_c   1.000
_cell.angle_alpha   90.00
_cell.angle_beta   90.00
_cell.angle_gamma   90.00
#
_symmetry.space_group_name_H-M   'P 1'
#
loop_
_entity.id
_entity.type
_entity.pdbx_description
1 polymer ?
#
loop_
_entity_poly.entity_id
_entity_poly.type
_entity_poly.pdbx_seq_one_letter_code
_entity_poly.pdbx_strand_id
1 'polypeptide(L)'
;SMPQKPDGPYVYANGKQGKYLTVIDLDIKNNKDPISDLSSSEQKVRQLTNRLKRLQKKDPSKKLEDIYSGQDNILNLIKRYRSELETAKTLVEKAKNKMRFSSLALNKKINDDPEILAMVDVALNKFKILDVDKNSTSVDKHHNHDHSRSLKKKDSRKSKTIKSKL
;
A
#
# COMPACT_ATOMS: atom_id res chain seq x y z
N SER A 1 -5.30 -0.82 4.87
CA SER A 1 -4.69 -1.48 6.04
C SER A 1 -5.04 -2.97 6.02
N MET A 2 -4.14 -3.83 6.49
CA MET A 2 -4.43 -5.26 6.66
C MET A 2 -5.56 -5.43 7.68
N PRO A 3 -6.45 -6.43 7.49
CA PRO A 3 -7.49 -6.72 8.47
C PRO A 3 -6.88 -7.11 9.81
N GLN A 4 -7.51 -6.67 10.86
CA GLN A 4 -7.15 -7.04 12.23
C GLN A 4 -8.19 -8.04 12.76
N LYS A 5 -7.72 -9.04 13.48
CA LYS A 5 -8.57 -9.97 14.22
C LYS A 5 -8.18 -9.89 15.69
N PRO A 6 -8.62 -8.88 16.42
CA PRO A 6 -8.63 -8.95 17.87
C PRO A 6 -9.57 -10.10 18.23
N ASP A 7 -9.45 -10.70 19.39
CA ASP A 7 -10.23 -11.87 19.84
C ASP A 7 -11.73 -11.78 19.49
N GLY A 8 -12.08 -12.00 18.23
CA GLY A 8 -13.44 -11.77 17.72
C GLY A 8 -13.52 -11.73 16.19
N PRO A 9 -14.48 -10.97 15.63
CA PRO A 9 -14.67 -10.84 14.19
C PRO A 9 -13.53 -10.09 13.51
N TYR A 10 -13.37 -10.33 12.20
CA TYR A 10 -12.43 -9.55 11.39
C TYR A 10 -12.88 -8.08 11.30
N VAL A 11 -11.94 -7.16 11.52
CA VAL A 11 -12.19 -5.72 11.44
C VAL A 11 -11.41 -5.15 10.25
N TYR A 12 -12.11 -4.45 9.38
CA TYR A 12 -11.55 -3.78 8.21
C TYR A 12 -11.74 -2.28 8.35
N ALA A 13 -10.70 -1.52 8.01
CA ALA A 13 -10.77 -0.07 7.97
C ALA A 13 -10.46 0.44 6.56
N ASN A 14 -11.33 1.24 6.01
CA ASN A 14 -11.07 1.99 4.79
C ASN A 14 -10.09 3.13 5.06
N GLY A 15 -9.32 3.50 4.02
CA GLY A 15 -8.49 4.69 4.05
C GLY A 15 -9.31 5.97 4.23
N LYS A 16 -8.62 7.08 4.49
CA LYS A 16 -9.25 8.39 4.64
C LYS A 16 -9.75 8.95 3.30
N GLN A 17 -10.81 9.78 3.35
CA GLN A 17 -11.27 10.63 2.24
C GLN A 17 -11.81 9.88 1.00
N GLY A 18 -12.36 8.69 1.14
CA GLY A 18 -12.96 7.97 0.00
C GLY A 18 -11.97 7.60 -1.12
N LYS A 19 -10.65 7.61 -0.83
CA LYS A 19 -9.62 7.33 -1.85
C LYS A 19 -9.49 5.85 -2.21
N TYR A 20 -10.15 4.97 -1.47
CA TYR A 20 -10.04 3.53 -1.65
C TYR A 20 -11.41 2.88 -1.55
N LEU A 21 -11.65 1.94 -2.44
CA LEU A 21 -12.74 0.97 -2.34
C LEU A 21 -12.21 -0.31 -1.72
N THR A 22 -12.85 -0.79 -0.67
CA THR A 22 -12.55 -2.09 -0.07
C THR A 22 -13.45 -3.14 -0.68
N VAL A 23 -12.85 -4.22 -1.16
CA VAL A 23 -13.54 -5.40 -1.67
C VAL A 23 -13.23 -6.58 -0.75
N ILE A 24 -14.27 -7.26 -0.29
CA ILE A 24 -14.17 -8.47 0.52
C ILE A 24 -14.86 -9.60 -0.23
N ASP A 25 -14.07 -10.57 -0.69
CA ASP A 25 -14.57 -11.77 -1.36
C ASP A 25 -14.72 -12.88 -0.33
N LEU A 26 -15.89 -13.51 -0.29
CA LEU A 26 -16.20 -14.64 0.58
C LEU A 26 -16.50 -15.88 -0.26
N ASP A 27 -15.77 -16.97 0.02
CA ASP A 27 -16.03 -18.31 -0.53
C ASP A 27 -16.38 -19.25 0.63
N ILE A 28 -17.66 -19.47 0.86
CA ILE A 28 -18.20 -20.26 1.96
C ILE A 28 -18.65 -21.61 1.45
N LYS A 29 -17.97 -22.67 1.88
CA LYS A 29 -18.28 -24.06 1.51
C LYS A 29 -19.27 -24.72 2.48
N ASN A 30 -19.20 -24.32 3.74
CA ASN A 30 -20.08 -24.86 4.79
C ASN A 30 -20.15 -23.89 5.99
N ASN A 31 -21.11 -24.14 6.88
CA ASN A 31 -21.34 -23.31 8.07
C ASN A 31 -20.62 -23.80 9.35
N LYS A 32 -19.88 -24.91 9.26
CA LYS A 32 -19.21 -25.52 10.44
C LYS A 32 -17.75 -25.08 10.57
N ASP A 33 -17.08 -24.87 9.45
CA ASP A 33 -15.67 -24.48 9.44
C ASP A 33 -15.50 -22.96 9.60
N PRO A 34 -14.46 -22.51 10.32
CA PRO A 34 -14.22 -21.07 10.49
C PRO A 34 -13.83 -20.40 9.17
N ILE A 35 -14.18 -19.13 9.04
CA ILE A 35 -13.71 -18.30 7.93
C ILE A 35 -12.25 -17.91 8.17
N SER A 36 -11.41 -18.14 7.18
CA SER A 36 -9.99 -17.79 7.20
C SER A 36 -9.68 -16.67 6.21
N ASP A 37 -9.07 -15.57 6.69
CA ASP A 37 -8.55 -14.54 5.81
C ASP A 37 -7.24 -14.99 5.16
N LEU A 38 -7.28 -15.17 3.86
CA LEU A 38 -6.16 -15.64 3.05
C LEU A 38 -5.35 -14.50 2.41
N SER A 39 -5.77 -13.23 2.54
CA SER A 39 -5.15 -12.08 1.86
C SER A 39 -3.66 -11.98 2.13
N SER A 40 -3.25 -12.10 3.40
CA SER A 40 -1.84 -12.05 3.79
C SER A 40 -1.05 -13.28 3.34
N SER A 41 -1.64 -14.49 3.45
CA SER A 41 -0.99 -15.74 3.05
C SER A 41 -0.79 -15.80 1.54
N GLU A 42 -1.80 -15.45 0.74
CA GLU A 42 -1.69 -15.39 -0.72
C GLU A 42 -0.70 -14.31 -1.18
N GLN A 43 -0.65 -13.17 -0.49
CA GLN A 43 0.35 -12.13 -0.76
C GLN A 43 1.76 -12.63 -0.46
N LYS A 44 1.94 -13.34 0.66
CA LYS A 44 3.22 -13.95 1.05
C LYS A 44 3.67 -14.99 0.02
N VAL A 45 2.78 -15.85 -0.44
CA VAL A 45 3.06 -16.82 -1.52
C VAL A 45 3.57 -16.11 -2.76
N ARG A 46 2.88 -15.06 -3.23
CA ARG A 46 3.31 -14.27 -4.41
C ARG A 46 4.66 -13.61 -4.20
N GLN A 47 4.88 -12.98 -3.05
CA GLN A 47 6.14 -12.28 -2.75
C GLN A 47 7.33 -13.26 -2.69
N LEU A 48 7.19 -14.39 -1.98
CA LEU A 48 8.27 -15.38 -1.83
C LEU A 48 8.57 -16.07 -3.16
N THR A 49 7.54 -16.43 -3.92
CA THR A 49 7.71 -16.98 -5.28
C THR A 49 8.48 -16.00 -6.18
N ASN A 50 8.14 -14.71 -6.14
CA ASN A 50 8.84 -13.71 -6.93
C ASN A 50 10.28 -13.49 -6.46
N ARG A 51 10.58 -13.58 -5.17
CA ARG A 51 11.94 -13.51 -4.64
C ARG A 51 12.78 -14.69 -5.10
N LEU A 52 12.26 -15.90 -5.00
CA LEU A 52 12.94 -17.09 -5.50
C LEU A 52 13.15 -17.03 -7.02
N LYS A 53 12.16 -16.60 -7.80
CA LYS A 53 12.30 -16.37 -9.24
C LYS A 53 13.38 -15.35 -9.59
N ARG A 54 13.52 -14.27 -8.80
CA ARG A 54 14.60 -13.28 -9.01
C ARG A 54 15.98 -13.86 -8.78
N LEU A 55 16.14 -14.69 -7.76
CA LEU A 55 17.41 -15.41 -7.50
C LEU A 55 17.73 -16.40 -8.63
N GLN A 56 16.70 -17.07 -9.15
CA GLN A 56 16.84 -18.03 -10.26
C GLN A 56 17.25 -17.38 -11.60
N LYS A 57 16.95 -16.07 -11.79
CA LYS A 57 17.30 -15.34 -13.03
C LYS A 57 18.80 -15.27 -13.30
N LYS A 58 19.66 -15.45 -12.29
CA LYS A 58 21.11 -15.44 -12.48
C LYS A 58 21.57 -16.59 -13.39
N ASP A 59 20.98 -17.76 -13.25
CA ASP A 59 21.18 -18.92 -14.14
C ASP A 59 19.91 -19.80 -14.11
N PRO A 60 19.02 -19.67 -15.12
CA PRO A 60 17.76 -20.42 -15.14
C PRO A 60 17.95 -21.94 -15.30
N SER A 61 19.11 -22.40 -15.78
CA SER A 61 19.40 -23.81 -16.05
C SER A 61 19.88 -24.59 -14.83
N LYS A 62 20.42 -23.89 -13.82
CA LYS A 62 20.99 -24.51 -12.63
C LYS A 62 20.04 -24.44 -11.44
N LYS A 63 20.22 -25.35 -10.47
CA LYS A 63 19.51 -25.23 -9.18
C LYS A 63 20.03 -24.04 -8.38
N LEU A 64 19.18 -23.45 -7.56
CA LEU A 64 19.57 -22.31 -6.71
C LEU A 64 20.77 -22.62 -5.82
N GLU A 65 20.86 -23.84 -5.32
CA GLU A 65 21.96 -24.30 -4.47
C GLU A 65 23.31 -24.29 -5.22
N ASP A 66 23.28 -24.66 -6.50
CA ASP A 66 24.49 -24.67 -7.34
C ASP A 66 24.91 -23.25 -7.74
N ILE A 67 23.91 -22.37 -8.02
CA ILE A 67 24.15 -20.97 -8.38
C ILE A 67 24.83 -20.20 -7.24
N TYR A 68 24.47 -20.54 -6.01
CA TYR A 68 24.93 -19.84 -4.81
C TYR A 68 25.82 -20.71 -3.93
N SER A 69 26.47 -21.75 -4.50
CA SER A 69 27.44 -22.57 -3.77
C SER A 69 28.55 -21.69 -3.19
N GLY A 70 28.89 -21.91 -1.92
CA GLY A 70 29.84 -21.06 -1.18
C GLY A 70 29.30 -19.73 -0.67
N GLN A 71 27.98 -19.44 -0.84
CA GLN A 71 27.34 -18.25 -0.29
C GLN A 71 26.29 -18.64 0.77
N ASP A 72 26.75 -19.03 1.96
CA ASP A 72 25.91 -19.61 3.01
C ASP A 72 24.76 -18.70 3.43
N ASN A 73 24.98 -17.38 3.47
CA ASN A 73 23.94 -16.41 3.79
C ASN A 73 22.77 -16.48 2.80
N ILE A 74 23.06 -16.62 1.48
CA ILE A 74 22.05 -16.72 0.44
C ILE A 74 21.37 -18.09 0.49
N LEU A 75 22.12 -19.16 0.70
CA LEU A 75 21.58 -20.51 0.84
C LEU A 75 20.61 -20.62 2.03
N ASN A 76 20.96 -20.03 3.18
CA ASN A 76 20.09 -19.96 4.35
C ASN A 76 18.83 -19.13 4.06
N LEU A 77 18.94 -18.02 3.31
CA LEU A 77 17.81 -17.21 2.88
C LEU A 77 16.86 -17.99 1.97
N ILE A 78 17.40 -18.77 1.01
CA ILE A 78 16.62 -19.63 0.11
C ILE A 78 15.87 -20.70 0.91
N LYS A 79 16.53 -21.38 1.84
CA LYS A 79 15.90 -22.37 2.73
C LYS A 79 14.73 -21.74 3.50
N ARG A 80 14.95 -20.57 4.10
CA ARG A 80 13.92 -19.84 4.83
C ARG A 80 12.74 -19.47 3.90
N TYR A 81 13.00 -18.92 2.72
CA TYR A 81 11.93 -18.57 1.78
C TYR A 81 11.12 -19.78 1.33
N ARG A 82 11.74 -20.94 1.11
CA ARG A 82 11.01 -22.16 0.77
C ARG A 82 10.14 -22.65 1.92
N SER A 83 10.68 -22.69 3.14
CA SER A 83 9.92 -23.09 4.33
C SER A 83 8.71 -22.19 4.56
N GLU A 84 8.91 -20.87 4.50
CA GLU A 84 7.82 -19.90 4.65
C GLU A 84 6.79 -20.00 3.51
N LEU A 85 7.23 -20.29 2.28
CA LEU A 85 6.36 -20.48 1.14
C LEU A 85 5.47 -21.72 1.31
N GLU A 86 6.03 -22.84 1.75
CA GLU A 86 5.27 -24.08 2.01
C GLU A 86 4.25 -23.89 3.16
N THR A 87 4.65 -23.21 4.22
CA THR A 87 3.72 -22.85 5.31
C THR A 87 2.56 -22.00 4.78
N ALA A 88 2.83 -20.97 3.99
CA ALA A 88 1.80 -20.09 3.45
C ALA A 88 0.87 -20.84 2.47
N LYS A 89 1.40 -21.71 1.62
CA LYS A 89 0.60 -22.55 0.71
C LYS A 89 -0.32 -23.51 1.49
N THR A 90 0.22 -24.18 2.50
CA THR A 90 -0.56 -25.12 3.34
C THR A 90 -1.74 -24.41 4.01
N LEU A 91 -1.55 -23.17 4.48
CA LEU A 91 -2.65 -22.36 5.04
C LEU A 91 -3.74 -22.06 4.01
N VAL A 92 -3.36 -21.72 2.78
CA VAL A 92 -4.31 -21.45 1.69
C VAL A 92 -5.07 -22.70 1.28
N GLU A 93 -4.40 -23.83 1.22
CA GLU A 93 -5.00 -25.13 0.82
C GLU A 93 -5.94 -25.71 1.87
N LYS A 94 -5.57 -25.64 3.16
CA LYS A 94 -6.36 -26.19 4.26
C LYS A 94 -7.61 -25.38 4.58
N ALA A 95 -7.67 -24.11 4.24
CA ALA A 95 -8.82 -23.28 4.50
C ALA A 95 -10.02 -23.72 3.64
N LYS A 96 -11.13 -24.10 4.29
CA LYS A 96 -12.37 -24.48 3.62
C LYS A 96 -13.23 -23.26 3.31
N ASN A 97 -13.52 -22.44 4.31
CA ASN A 97 -14.18 -21.16 4.13
C ASN A 97 -13.11 -20.07 4.01
N LYS A 98 -13.13 -19.35 2.92
CA LYS A 98 -12.09 -18.42 2.53
C LYS A 98 -12.62 -17.00 2.45
N MET A 99 -11.83 -16.07 2.92
CA MET A 99 -12.08 -14.65 2.78
C MET A 99 -10.84 -13.99 2.18
N ARG A 100 -11.06 -13.03 1.28
CA ARG A 100 -10.01 -12.21 0.70
C ARG A 100 -10.38 -10.76 0.83
N PHE A 101 -9.42 -9.99 1.27
CA PHE A 101 -9.50 -8.55 1.34
C PHE A 101 -8.61 -7.93 0.26
N SER A 102 -9.17 -6.99 -0.49
CA SER A 102 -8.41 -6.16 -1.41
C SER A 102 -8.82 -4.70 -1.27
N SER A 103 -7.92 -3.80 -1.62
CA SER A 103 -8.16 -2.36 -1.59
C SER A 103 -7.83 -1.79 -2.96
N LEU A 104 -8.84 -1.25 -3.63
CA LEU A 104 -8.72 -0.60 -4.93
C LEU A 104 -8.57 0.90 -4.72
N ALA A 105 -7.46 1.47 -5.18
CA ALA A 105 -7.25 2.90 -5.14
C ALA A 105 -8.14 3.59 -6.20
N LEU A 106 -9.01 4.49 -5.77
CA LEU A 106 -9.83 5.32 -6.66
C LEU A 106 -8.96 6.48 -7.15
N ASN A 107 -8.49 6.38 -8.37
CA ASN A 107 -7.62 7.36 -9.00
C ASN A 107 -8.09 7.67 -10.44
N LYS A 108 -7.46 8.64 -11.09
CA LYS A 108 -7.81 9.12 -12.43
C LYS A 108 -7.80 8.05 -13.55
N LYS A 109 -7.36 6.82 -13.27
CA LYS A 109 -7.40 5.70 -14.23
C LYS A 109 -8.71 4.95 -14.21
N ILE A 110 -9.57 5.20 -13.23
CA ILE A 110 -10.90 4.65 -13.13
C ILE A 110 -11.83 5.68 -13.77
N ASN A 111 -12.56 5.29 -14.80
CA ASN A 111 -13.54 6.16 -15.44
C ASN A 111 -14.67 6.44 -14.45
N ASP A 112 -15.09 7.69 -14.39
CA ASP A 112 -16.28 8.08 -13.65
C ASP A 112 -17.54 7.53 -14.32
N ASP A 113 -18.55 7.20 -13.53
CA ASP A 113 -19.87 6.91 -14.03
C ASP A 113 -20.50 8.22 -14.53
N PRO A 114 -20.92 8.32 -15.82
CA PRO A 114 -21.42 9.57 -16.40
C PRO A 114 -22.64 10.14 -15.69
N GLU A 115 -23.56 9.28 -15.22
CA GLU A 115 -24.77 9.72 -14.53
C GLU A 115 -24.47 10.28 -13.16
N ILE A 116 -23.61 9.58 -12.39
CA ILE A 116 -23.16 10.02 -11.08
C ILE A 116 -22.37 11.32 -11.20
N LEU A 117 -21.46 11.42 -12.19
CA LEU A 117 -20.69 12.64 -12.45
C LEU A 117 -21.60 13.84 -12.73
N ALA A 118 -22.61 13.66 -13.58
CA ALA A 118 -23.59 14.72 -13.87
C ALA A 118 -24.35 15.18 -12.61
N MET A 119 -24.75 14.25 -11.74
CA MET A 119 -25.39 14.58 -10.45
C MET A 119 -24.47 15.39 -9.53
N VAL A 120 -23.19 14.98 -9.46
CA VAL A 120 -22.17 15.68 -8.65
C VAL A 120 -21.94 17.09 -9.18
N ASP A 121 -21.82 17.26 -10.50
CA ASP A 121 -21.60 18.57 -11.12
C ASP A 121 -22.77 19.52 -10.88
N VAL A 122 -24.01 19.04 -10.98
CA VAL A 122 -25.20 19.83 -10.62
C VAL A 122 -25.17 20.27 -9.16
N ALA A 123 -24.83 19.37 -8.24
CA ALA A 123 -24.72 19.68 -6.83
C ALA A 123 -23.63 20.72 -6.56
N LEU A 124 -22.43 20.51 -7.09
CA LEU A 124 -21.28 21.42 -6.91
C LEU A 124 -21.57 22.82 -7.48
N ASN A 125 -22.25 22.92 -8.61
CA ASN A 125 -22.62 24.21 -9.20
C ASN A 125 -23.60 24.98 -8.32
N LYS A 126 -24.56 24.30 -7.69
CA LYS A 126 -25.45 24.93 -6.70
C LYS A 126 -24.70 25.49 -5.50
N PHE A 127 -23.70 24.76 -4.98
CA PHE A 127 -22.86 25.23 -3.87
C PHE A 127 -21.96 26.42 -4.26
N LYS A 128 -21.40 26.42 -5.46
CA LYS A 128 -20.61 27.56 -5.97
C LYS A 128 -21.42 28.86 -6.04
N ILE A 129 -22.70 28.79 -6.45
CA ILE A 129 -23.60 29.94 -6.51
C ILE A 129 -23.83 30.49 -5.08
N LEU A 130 -24.04 29.61 -4.09
CA LEU A 130 -24.24 30.00 -2.70
C LEU A 130 -23.00 30.64 -2.05
N ASP A 131 -21.80 30.25 -2.44
CA ASP A 131 -20.55 30.86 -1.93
C ASP A 131 -20.29 32.25 -2.51
N VAL A 132 -20.70 32.51 -3.76
CA VAL A 132 -20.61 33.84 -4.37
C VAL A 132 -21.50 34.85 -3.64
N ASP A 133 -22.70 34.46 -3.24
CA ASP A 133 -23.62 35.34 -2.52
C ASP A 133 -23.16 35.68 -1.10
N LYS A 134 -22.39 34.82 -0.44
CA LYS A 134 -21.80 35.08 0.88
C LYS A 134 -20.63 36.06 0.84
N ASN A 135 -19.90 36.13 -0.26
CA ASN A 135 -18.78 37.05 -0.43
C ASN A 135 -19.21 38.46 -0.84
N SER A 136 -20.48 38.67 -1.24
CA SER A 136 -21.00 39.99 -1.61
C SER A 136 -21.49 40.83 -0.41
N THR A 137 -21.44 40.29 0.81
CA THR A 137 -21.96 41.00 2.03
C THR A 137 -20.93 41.20 3.14
N SER A 138 -19.65 41.03 2.92
CA SER A 138 -18.63 41.36 3.93
C SER A 138 -17.82 42.60 3.54
N VAL A 139 -18.29 43.73 4.01
CA VAL A 139 -17.52 44.97 4.21
C VAL A 139 -16.31 44.68 5.10
N ASP A 140 -15.17 45.18 4.64
CA ASP A 140 -13.91 45.44 5.31
C ASP A 140 -13.74 44.99 6.77
N LYS A 141 -12.83 44.05 6.99
CA LYS A 141 -11.93 44.06 8.16
C LYS A 141 -10.53 43.63 7.72
N HIS A 142 -9.66 44.61 7.50
CA HIS A 142 -8.23 44.48 7.50
C HIS A 142 -7.73 43.71 8.73
N HIS A 143 -7.17 42.54 8.56
CA HIS A 143 -6.17 41.98 9.47
C HIS A 143 -4.98 41.50 8.63
N ASN A 144 -4.03 42.42 8.48
CA ASN A 144 -2.66 42.12 8.07
C ASN A 144 -2.02 41.21 9.14
N HIS A 145 -1.83 39.94 8.84
CA HIS A 145 -0.84 39.11 9.51
C HIS A 145 0.25 38.77 8.51
N ASP A 146 1.24 39.67 8.51
CA ASP A 146 2.52 39.50 7.82
C ASP A 146 3.35 38.43 8.55
N HIS A 147 3.45 37.24 7.97
CA HIS A 147 4.40 36.21 8.38
C HIS A 147 5.44 36.01 7.30
N SER A 148 6.32 37.00 7.15
CA SER A 148 7.60 36.85 6.44
C SER A 148 8.53 35.92 7.23
N ARG A 149 8.53 34.63 6.92
CA ARG A 149 9.58 33.69 7.33
C ARG A 149 10.77 33.80 6.40
N SER A 150 11.81 34.52 6.86
CA SER A 150 13.13 34.58 6.25
C SER A 150 13.76 33.19 6.12
N LEU A 151 14.02 32.75 4.91
CA LEU A 151 14.84 31.60 4.59
C LEU A 151 16.32 31.94 4.82
N LYS A 152 16.91 31.45 5.91
CA LYS A 152 18.37 31.49 6.12
C LYS A 152 19.05 30.53 5.15
N LYS A 153 19.77 31.08 4.17
CA LYS A 153 20.79 30.40 3.37
C LYS A 153 21.87 29.85 4.29
N LYS A 154 22.14 28.55 4.23
CA LYS A 154 23.35 27.93 4.80
C LYS A 154 24.44 27.96 3.73
N ASP A 155 25.47 28.77 4.02
CA ASP A 155 26.70 28.82 3.24
C ASP A 155 27.50 27.51 3.35
N SER A 156 27.98 27.08 2.20
CA SER A 156 28.89 25.94 2.01
C SER A 156 30.28 26.28 2.57
N ARG A 157 30.72 25.54 3.60
CA ARG A 157 32.11 25.60 4.03
C ARG A 157 32.97 24.66 3.18
N LYS A 158 33.91 25.27 2.46
CA LYS A 158 35.05 24.65 1.78
C LYS A 158 35.93 23.91 2.80
N SER A 159 36.17 22.64 2.63
CA SER A 159 37.22 21.92 3.33
C SER A 159 38.58 22.16 2.66
N LYS A 160 39.52 22.67 3.43
CA LYS A 160 40.91 22.82 3.05
C LYS A 160 41.65 21.49 3.10
N THR A 161 42.27 21.15 2.01
CA THR A 161 43.28 20.09 1.89
C THR A 161 44.53 20.50 2.65
N ILE A 162 44.92 19.67 3.62
CA ILE A 162 46.26 19.79 4.24
C ILE A 162 47.12 18.70 3.62
N LYS A 163 48.13 19.13 2.85
CA LYS A 163 49.31 18.32 2.50
C LYS A 163 50.24 18.35 3.68
N SER A 164 50.63 17.20 4.23
CA SER A 164 51.84 17.06 5.04
C SER A 164 52.84 16.18 4.30
N LYS A 165 54.02 16.77 4.03
CA LYS A 165 55.26 16.10 3.72
C LYS A 165 55.84 15.54 5.01
N LEU A 166 56.28 14.33 5.01
CA LEU A 166 57.55 13.76 5.38
C LEU A 166 57.48 12.26 5.32
#